data_9f5d637054b1a2c44f3fefcadacce9bd
#
_entry.id   9f5d637054b1a2c44f3fefcadacce9bd
#
_cell.length_a   1.000
_cell.length_b   1.000
_cell.length_c   1.000
_cell.angle_alpha   90.00
_cell.angle_beta   90.00
_cell.angle_gamma   90.00
#
_symmetry.space_group_name_H-M   'P 1'
#
loop_
_entity.id
_entity.type
_entity.pdbx_description
1 polymer ?
#
loop_
_entity_poly.entity_id
_entity_poly.type
_entity_poly.pdbx_seq_one_letter_code
_entity_poly.pdbx_strand_id
1 'polypeptide(L)'
;MNTKTVPFTAEQLENIIAQYPTPFHIYDEEGIIENMKVFINAFSWNKGFKQYFAVKATPNPYIMRVLQKLGVGADCSSLAELMLCEKVGITGHDIMFTSNDTPYVEYKKALEMGAIINLDDITHIEYLEKNHGSLPDTFCVRYNPGSLKEGGNTIIGLPEEAKYG
;
A
#
# COMPACT_ATOMS: atom_id res chain seq x y z
N MET A 1 -10.12 28.53 0.40
CA MET A 1 -10.50 27.10 0.39
C MET A 1 -10.75 26.73 -1.07
N ASN A 2 -9.95 25.84 -1.64
CA ASN A 2 -10.25 25.31 -2.98
C ASN A 2 -11.53 24.47 -2.87
N THR A 3 -12.62 24.95 -3.46
CA THR A 3 -13.86 24.18 -3.59
C THR A 3 -13.55 23.03 -4.56
N LYS A 4 -13.51 21.80 -4.03
CA LYS A 4 -13.42 20.63 -4.90
C LYS A 4 -14.68 20.58 -5.77
N THR A 5 -14.48 20.67 -7.08
CA THR A 5 -15.55 20.48 -8.06
C THR A 5 -15.61 19.02 -8.48
N VAL A 6 -16.82 18.54 -8.73
CA VAL A 6 -17.03 17.18 -9.26
C VAL A 6 -16.52 17.16 -10.71
N PRO A 7 -15.71 16.17 -11.14
CA PRO A 7 -15.08 16.16 -12.47
C PRO A 7 -16.02 15.71 -13.61
N PHE A 8 -17.33 15.84 -13.44
CA PHE A 8 -18.34 15.47 -14.44
C PHE A 8 -19.58 16.37 -14.35
N THR A 9 -20.30 16.50 -15.45
CA THR A 9 -21.54 17.25 -15.54
C THR A 9 -22.75 16.45 -15.04
N ALA A 10 -23.86 17.14 -14.75
CA ALA A 10 -25.12 16.47 -14.39
C ALA A 10 -25.60 15.51 -15.49
N GLU A 11 -25.46 15.88 -16.77
CA GLU A 11 -25.82 15.03 -17.92
C GLU A 11 -24.96 13.77 -17.96
N GLN A 12 -23.65 13.88 -17.71
CA GLN A 12 -22.76 12.71 -17.64
C GLN A 12 -23.17 11.79 -16.49
N LEU A 13 -23.54 12.35 -15.32
CA LEU A 13 -24.02 11.57 -14.19
C LEU A 13 -25.30 10.81 -14.51
N GLU A 14 -26.30 11.46 -15.14
CA GLU A 14 -27.54 10.80 -15.55
C GLU A 14 -27.29 9.65 -16.54
N ASN A 15 -26.37 9.82 -17.48
CA ASN A 15 -25.96 8.78 -18.41
C ASN A 15 -25.28 7.59 -17.70
N ILE A 16 -24.50 7.85 -16.65
CA ILE A 16 -23.88 6.80 -15.83
C ILE A 16 -24.96 6.05 -15.04
N ILE A 17 -25.88 6.78 -14.39
CA ILE A 17 -26.99 6.19 -13.63
C ILE A 17 -27.88 5.31 -14.49
N ALA A 18 -28.11 5.70 -15.75
CA ALA A 18 -28.90 4.90 -16.70
C ALA A 18 -28.21 3.56 -17.05
N GLN A 19 -26.90 3.47 -16.96
CA GLN A 19 -26.12 2.26 -17.29
C GLN A 19 -25.78 1.41 -16.05
N TYR A 20 -25.58 2.05 -14.91
CA TYR A 20 -25.14 1.39 -13.66
C TYR A 20 -26.13 1.69 -12.54
N PRO A 21 -26.75 0.68 -11.92
CA PRO A 21 -27.66 0.91 -10.80
C PRO A 21 -26.92 1.47 -9.59
N THR A 22 -27.55 2.40 -8.89
CA THR A 22 -27.06 2.93 -7.61
C THR A 22 -27.23 1.91 -6.48
N PRO A 23 -26.36 1.87 -5.46
CA PRO A 23 -25.20 2.74 -5.26
C PRO A 23 -23.95 2.27 -6.03
N PHE A 24 -23.09 3.20 -6.43
CA PHE A 24 -21.80 2.90 -7.07
C PHE A 24 -20.71 3.92 -6.67
N HIS A 25 -19.45 3.57 -6.91
CA HIS A 25 -18.30 4.46 -6.77
C HIS A 25 -17.83 4.93 -8.15
N ILE A 26 -17.53 6.22 -8.27
CA ILE A 26 -16.88 6.81 -9.45
C ILE A 26 -15.45 7.17 -9.05
N TYR A 27 -14.49 6.71 -9.84
CA TYR A 27 -13.08 7.09 -9.71
C TYR A 27 -12.70 8.06 -10.82
N ASP A 28 -12.12 9.20 -10.43
CA ASP A 28 -11.53 10.16 -11.36
C ASP A 28 -10.09 9.74 -11.67
N GLU A 29 -9.91 9.06 -12.80
CA GLU A 29 -8.60 8.56 -13.21
C GLU A 29 -7.60 9.69 -13.46
N GLU A 30 -8.02 10.78 -14.12
CA GLU A 30 -7.16 11.92 -14.40
C GLU A 30 -6.71 12.59 -13.10
N GLY A 31 -7.62 12.80 -12.17
CA GLY A 31 -7.31 13.34 -10.85
C GLY A 31 -6.37 12.46 -10.04
N ILE A 32 -6.50 11.13 -10.12
CA ILE A 32 -5.57 10.17 -9.49
C ILE A 32 -4.17 10.33 -10.09
N ILE A 33 -4.07 10.38 -11.43
CA ILE A 33 -2.80 10.52 -12.14
C ILE A 33 -2.12 11.84 -11.81
N GLU A 34 -2.85 12.94 -11.88
CA GLU A 34 -2.32 14.30 -11.59
C GLU A 34 -1.82 14.40 -10.14
N ASN A 35 -2.63 13.95 -9.18
CA ASN A 35 -2.27 13.98 -7.77
C ASN A 35 -1.01 13.14 -7.51
N MET A 36 -0.90 11.96 -8.11
CA MET A 36 0.28 11.10 -7.95
C MET A 36 1.52 11.74 -8.60
N LYS A 37 1.41 12.36 -9.76
CA LYS A 37 2.52 13.09 -10.38
C LYS A 37 3.01 14.25 -9.51
N VAL A 38 2.10 15.03 -8.95
CA VAL A 38 2.45 16.12 -8.01
C VAL A 38 3.20 15.57 -6.80
N PHE A 39 2.70 14.46 -6.23
CA PHE A 39 3.33 13.81 -5.09
C PHE A 39 4.75 13.31 -5.41
N ILE A 40 4.92 12.55 -6.50
CA ILE A 40 6.24 12.06 -6.92
C ILE A 40 7.22 13.22 -7.19
N ASN A 41 6.75 14.29 -7.84
CA ASN A 41 7.57 15.46 -8.11
C ASN A 41 8.04 16.17 -6.83
N ALA A 42 7.24 16.20 -5.79
CA ALA A 42 7.63 16.77 -4.51
C ALA A 42 8.84 16.08 -3.86
N PHE A 43 9.09 14.81 -4.22
CA PHE A 43 10.23 14.02 -3.75
C PHE A 43 11.33 13.84 -4.81
N SER A 44 11.29 14.57 -5.92
CA SER A 44 12.24 14.44 -7.03
C SER A 44 13.71 14.73 -6.66
N TRP A 45 13.93 15.44 -5.56
CA TRP A 45 15.24 15.67 -4.97
C TRP A 45 15.90 14.38 -4.44
N ASN A 46 15.12 13.37 -4.09
CA ASN A 46 15.59 12.06 -3.62
C ASN A 46 15.52 11.03 -4.76
N LYS A 47 16.65 10.73 -5.39
CA LYS A 47 16.74 9.78 -6.52
C LYS A 47 16.31 8.35 -6.16
N GLY A 48 16.35 7.99 -4.86
CA GLY A 48 15.94 6.67 -4.37
C GLY A 48 14.47 6.62 -3.92
N PHE A 49 13.73 7.73 -4.05
CA PHE A 49 12.34 7.76 -3.62
C PHE A 49 11.46 6.81 -4.43
N LYS A 50 10.67 6.00 -3.72
CA LYS A 50 9.63 5.17 -4.29
C LYS A 50 8.38 5.24 -3.42
N GLN A 51 7.24 5.49 -4.04
CA GLN A 51 5.94 5.44 -3.38
C GLN A 51 5.37 4.03 -3.46
N TYR A 52 4.84 3.55 -2.35
CA TYR A 52 4.05 2.32 -2.28
C TYR A 52 2.62 2.67 -1.87
N PHE A 53 1.67 2.20 -2.66
CA PHE A 53 0.24 2.43 -2.40
C PHE A 53 -0.32 1.30 -1.53
N ALA A 54 -0.96 1.67 -0.42
CA ALA A 54 -1.60 0.70 0.47
C ALA A 54 -2.81 0.04 -0.21
N VAL A 55 -2.65 -1.21 -0.65
CA VAL A 55 -3.66 -1.94 -1.42
C VAL A 55 -4.99 -2.04 -0.69
N LYS A 56 -4.96 -2.27 0.62
CA LYS A 56 -6.17 -2.34 1.46
C LYS A 56 -7.05 -1.09 1.42
N ALA A 57 -6.50 0.09 1.11
CA ALA A 57 -7.27 1.33 1.03
C ALA A 57 -8.21 1.33 -0.17
N THR A 58 -7.80 0.75 -1.29
CA THR A 58 -8.63 0.59 -2.49
C THR A 58 -8.13 -0.63 -3.28
N PRO A 59 -8.58 -1.86 -2.95
CA PRO A 59 -8.10 -3.09 -3.58
C PRO A 59 -8.74 -3.29 -4.96
N ASN A 60 -8.56 -2.30 -5.83
CA ASN A 60 -9.11 -2.27 -7.17
C ASN A 60 -7.99 -2.50 -8.20
N PRO A 61 -8.00 -3.61 -8.96
CA PRO A 61 -6.95 -3.93 -9.93
C PRO A 61 -6.78 -2.87 -11.02
N TYR A 62 -7.84 -2.15 -11.39
CA TYR A 62 -7.75 -1.07 -12.37
C TYR A 62 -6.93 0.10 -11.82
N ILE A 63 -7.26 0.57 -10.62
CA ILE A 63 -6.52 1.66 -9.95
C ILE A 63 -5.05 1.26 -9.72
N MET A 64 -4.80 0.01 -9.30
CA MET A 64 -3.45 -0.51 -9.14
C MET A 64 -2.64 -0.44 -10.45
N ARG A 65 -3.24 -0.77 -11.60
CA ARG A 65 -2.59 -0.64 -12.91
C ARG A 65 -2.32 0.81 -13.30
N VAL A 66 -3.24 1.72 -12.98
CA VAL A 66 -3.03 3.16 -13.22
C VAL A 66 -1.82 3.65 -12.44
N LEU A 67 -1.73 3.31 -11.16
CA LEU A 67 -0.61 3.68 -10.30
C LEU A 67 0.71 3.01 -10.70
N GLN A 68 0.68 1.73 -11.08
CA GLN A 68 1.84 0.99 -11.57
C GLN A 68 2.48 1.66 -12.79
N LYS A 69 1.69 2.17 -13.74
CA LYS A 69 2.19 2.90 -14.91
C LYS A 69 2.95 4.18 -14.56
N LEU A 70 2.74 4.70 -13.36
CA LEU A 70 3.45 5.87 -12.82
C LEU A 70 4.67 5.47 -11.98
N GLY A 71 5.02 4.18 -11.91
CA GLY A 71 6.14 3.68 -11.12
C GLY A 71 5.83 3.48 -9.63
N VAL A 72 4.57 3.57 -9.23
CA VAL A 72 4.13 3.34 -7.85
C VAL A 72 4.09 1.84 -7.57
N GLY A 73 4.68 1.43 -6.45
CA GLY A 73 4.61 0.07 -5.93
C GLY A 73 3.34 -0.19 -5.12
N ALA A 74 3.20 -1.39 -4.61
CA ALA A 74 2.09 -1.84 -3.78
C ALA A 74 2.57 -2.16 -2.37
N ASP A 75 1.91 -1.60 -1.36
CA ASP A 75 2.08 -2.00 0.05
C ASP A 75 0.95 -2.98 0.40
N CYS A 76 1.31 -4.24 0.60
CA CYS A 76 0.42 -5.36 0.86
C CYS A 76 0.49 -5.78 2.32
N SER A 77 -0.63 -6.15 2.91
CA SER A 77 -0.72 -6.61 4.30
C SER A 77 -1.44 -7.97 4.45
N SER A 78 -1.70 -8.66 3.34
CA SER A 78 -2.37 -9.96 3.34
C SER A 78 -2.10 -10.76 2.07
N LEU A 79 -2.37 -12.07 2.13
CA LEU A 79 -2.29 -12.96 0.96
C LEU A 79 -3.18 -12.49 -0.19
N ALA A 80 -4.39 -12.02 0.10
CA ALA A 80 -5.32 -11.54 -0.91
C ALA A 80 -4.75 -10.35 -1.70
N GLU A 81 -4.06 -9.43 -1.02
CA GLU A 81 -3.42 -8.28 -1.66
C GLU A 81 -2.22 -8.70 -2.51
N LEU A 82 -1.42 -9.68 -2.07
CA LEU A 82 -0.35 -10.27 -2.88
C LEU A 82 -0.90 -10.95 -4.15
N MET A 83 -2.02 -11.67 -4.04
CA MET A 83 -2.69 -12.28 -5.19
C MET A 83 -3.24 -11.22 -6.17
N LEU A 84 -3.71 -10.08 -5.68
CA LEU A 84 -4.09 -8.95 -6.53
C LEU A 84 -2.88 -8.38 -7.27
N CYS A 85 -1.74 -8.19 -6.60
CA CYS A 85 -0.49 -7.77 -7.23
C CYS A 85 -0.07 -8.73 -8.35
N GLU A 86 -0.11 -10.03 -8.09
CA GLU A 86 0.20 -11.05 -9.10
C GLU A 86 -0.69 -10.92 -10.34
N LYS A 87 -2.00 -10.76 -10.16
CA LYS A 87 -2.96 -10.56 -11.27
C LYS A 87 -2.74 -9.26 -12.04
N VAL A 88 -2.23 -8.24 -11.39
CA VAL A 88 -1.94 -6.93 -12.02
C VAL A 88 -0.56 -6.94 -12.69
N GLY A 89 0.32 -7.87 -12.30
CA GLY A 89 1.69 -7.96 -12.78
C GLY A 89 2.67 -7.09 -11.99
N ILE A 90 2.38 -6.79 -10.73
CA ILE A 90 3.29 -6.12 -9.80
C ILE A 90 4.08 -7.22 -9.08
N THR A 91 5.42 -7.16 -9.14
CA THR A 91 6.32 -8.19 -8.57
C THR A 91 7.62 -7.57 -8.06
N GLY A 92 8.41 -8.37 -7.37
CA GLY A 92 9.73 -7.96 -6.91
C GLY A 92 9.69 -6.81 -5.91
N HIS A 93 10.66 -5.94 -6.01
CA HIS A 93 10.79 -4.76 -5.15
C HIS A 93 9.72 -3.68 -5.40
N ASP A 94 8.79 -3.92 -6.30
CA ASP A 94 7.58 -3.10 -6.45
C ASP A 94 6.49 -3.49 -5.43
N ILE A 95 6.74 -4.52 -4.63
CA ILE A 95 5.89 -4.91 -3.51
C ILE A 95 6.63 -4.67 -2.19
N MET A 96 6.01 -3.94 -1.29
CA MET A 96 6.32 -3.91 0.14
C MET A 96 5.29 -4.79 0.85
N PHE A 97 5.74 -5.79 1.60
CA PHE A 97 4.84 -6.65 2.37
C PHE A 97 4.94 -6.31 3.85
N THR A 98 3.92 -5.65 4.38
CA THR A 98 3.82 -5.14 5.75
C THR A 98 2.62 -5.77 6.44
N SER A 99 2.84 -6.80 7.23
CA SER A 99 1.80 -7.49 7.99
C SER A 99 2.24 -7.66 9.44
N ASN A 100 1.31 -7.64 10.38
CA ASN A 100 1.59 -7.68 11.82
C ASN A 100 1.10 -8.95 12.51
N ASP A 101 0.22 -9.73 11.90
CA ASP A 101 -0.22 -11.06 12.37
C ASP A 101 -0.10 -12.01 11.18
N THR A 102 1.14 -12.42 10.89
CA THR A 102 1.50 -12.97 9.60
C THR A 102 1.70 -14.49 9.67
N PRO A 103 0.76 -15.29 9.16
CA PRO A 103 1.00 -16.70 8.99
C PRO A 103 2.08 -16.95 7.92
N TYR A 104 2.84 -18.04 8.07
CA TYR A 104 3.97 -18.34 7.19
C TYR A 104 3.57 -18.41 5.69
N VAL A 105 2.36 -18.84 5.37
CA VAL A 105 1.89 -18.90 3.98
C VAL A 105 1.92 -17.54 3.28
N GLU A 106 1.70 -16.44 4.00
CA GLU A 106 1.77 -15.07 3.47
C GLU A 106 3.22 -14.63 3.26
N TYR A 107 4.10 -14.88 4.23
CA TYR A 107 5.54 -14.67 4.07
C TYR A 107 6.10 -15.46 2.89
N LYS A 108 5.75 -16.75 2.80
CA LYS A 108 6.15 -17.61 1.70
C LYS A 108 5.75 -17.01 0.35
N LYS A 109 4.49 -16.59 0.20
CA LYS A 109 4.01 -15.96 -1.03
C LYS A 109 4.74 -14.66 -1.34
N ALA A 110 4.94 -13.79 -0.35
CA ALA A 110 5.66 -12.53 -0.52
C ALA A 110 7.11 -12.77 -0.97
N LEU A 111 7.81 -13.72 -0.36
CA LEU A 111 9.18 -14.10 -0.71
C LEU A 111 9.26 -14.70 -2.13
N GLU A 112 8.33 -15.60 -2.50
CA GLU A 112 8.23 -16.16 -3.85
C GLU A 112 8.01 -15.09 -4.92
N MET A 113 7.30 -14.01 -4.59
CA MET A 113 7.09 -12.86 -5.47
C MET A 113 8.28 -11.89 -5.48
N GLY A 114 9.29 -12.10 -4.64
CA GLY A 114 10.46 -11.21 -4.50
C GLY A 114 10.15 -9.89 -3.80
N ALA A 115 9.09 -9.82 -3.00
CA ALA A 115 8.68 -8.62 -2.28
C ALA A 115 9.70 -8.23 -1.20
N ILE A 116 9.80 -6.93 -0.91
CA ILE A 116 10.50 -6.44 0.27
C ILE A 116 9.63 -6.75 1.50
N ILE A 117 10.18 -7.53 2.41
CA ILE A 117 9.50 -7.85 3.68
C ILE A 117 9.74 -6.72 4.68
N ASN A 118 8.68 -6.19 5.27
CA ASN A 118 8.74 -5.22 6.36
C ASN A 118 8.27 -5.91 7.64
N LEU A 119 9.22 -6.26 8.50
CA LEU A 119 8.96 -6.94 9.76
C LEU A 119 8.34 -5.95 10.76
N ASP A 120 7.20 -6.32 11.30
CA ASP A 120 6.46 -5.51 12.27
C ASP A 120 6.99 -5.65 13.70
N ASP A 121 7.51 -6.82 14.04
CA ASP A 121 8.00 -7.17 15.37
C ASP A 121 9.31 -7.93 15.27
N ILE A 122 10.17 -7.78 16.28
CA ILE A 122 11.50 -8.44 16.31
C ILE A 122 11.38 -9.97 16.33
N THR A 123 10.30 -10.52 16.89
CA THR A 123 10.04 -11.97 16.93
C THR A 123 9.81 -12.57 15.56
N HIS A 124 9.45 -11.76 14.57
CA HIS A 124 9.28 -12.20 13.19
C HIS A 124 10.62 -12.63 12.54
N ILE A 125 11.75 -12.17 13.05
CA ILE A 125 13.08 -12.60 12.58
C ILE A 125 13.24 -14.10 12.84
N GLU A 126 13.13 -14.52 14.10
CA GLU A 126 13.25 -15.92 14.49
C GLU A 126 12.17 -16.79 13.83
N TYR A 127 10.96 -16.26 13.72
CA TYR A 127 9.87 -16.93 13.04
C TYR A 127 10.17 -17.25 11.57
N LEU A 128 10.73 -16.28 10.82
CA LEU A 128 11.14 -16.48 9.44
C LEU A 128 12.32 -17.44 9.32
N GLU A 129 13.34 -17.31 10.13
CA GLU A 129 14.49 -18.24 10.14
C GLU A 129 14.04 -19.68 10.37
N LYS A 130 13.14 -19.89 11.32
CA LYS A 130 12.63 -21.21 11.66
C LYS A 130 11.79 -21.85 10.53
N ASN A 131 10.97 -21.06 9.84
CA ASN A 131 10.01 -21.56 8.86
C ASN A 131 10.52 -21.51 7.42
N HIS A 132 11.38 -20.56 7.08
CA HIS A 132 11.94 -20.35 5.73
C HIS A 132 13.40 -20.82 5.62
N GLY A 133 14.12 -20.86 6.71
CA GLY A 133 15.53 -21.27 6.78
C GLY A 133 16.53 -20.11 6.64
N SER A 134 16.12 -18.95 6.19
CA SER A 134 16.95 -17.75 6.08
C SER A 134 16.10 -16.49 6.02
N LEU A 135 16.72 -15.35 6.32
CA LEU A 135 16.16 -14.03 6.02
C LEU A 135 16.49 -13.63 4.58
N PRO A 136 15.67 -12.80 3.92
CA PRO A 136 16.02 -12.18 2.65
C PRO A 136 17.21 -11.21 2.82
N ASP A 137 17.99 -11.01 1.74
CA ASP A 137 19.16 -10.09 1.78
C ASP A 137 18.77 -8.65 2.09
N THR A 138 17.55 -8.26 1.75
CA THR A 138 17.02 -6.93 2.01
C THR A 138 15.63 -7.04 2.63
N PHE A 139 15.48 -6.46 3.82
CA PHE A 139 14.19 -6.34 4.51
C PHE A 139 14.13 -5.02 5.28
N CYS A 140 12.93 -4.61 5.64
CA CYS A 140 12.68 -3.47 6.50
C CYS A 140 12.25 -3.93 7.88
N VAL A 141 12.41 -3.06 8.86
CA VAL A 141 11.85 -3.24 10.20
C VAL A 141 11.03 -2.01 10.56
N ARG A 142 9.90 -2.24 11.20
CA ARG A 142 9.10 -1.14 11.75
C ARG A 142 9.69 -0.75 13.10
N TYR A 143 9.73 0.54 13.35
CA TYR A 143 10.12 1.11 14.63
C TYR A 143 9.03 2.06 15.11
N ASN A 144 8.52 1.83 16.32
CA ASN A 144 7.60 2.72 16.99
C ASN A 144 8.37 3.60 18.01
N PRO A 145 8.56 4.90 17.76
CA PRO A 145 9.28 5.78 18.67
C PRO A 145 8.51 6.09 19.97
N GLY A 146 7.27 5.65 20.09
CA GLY A 146 6.45 5.87 21.28
C GLY A 146 6.23 7.35 21.63
N SER A 147 6.24 7.63 22.92
CA SER A 147 6.01 8.96 23.49
C SER A 147 7.13 9.98 23.25
N LEU A 148 8.20 9.62 22.56
CA LEU A 148 9.31 10.54 22.24
C LEU A 148 8.89 11.71 21.34
N LYS A 149 7.67 11.68 20.81
CA LYS A 149 7.12 12.73 19.96
C LYS A 149 5.90 13.37 20.64
N GLU A 150 6.07 14.58 21.18
CA GLU A 150 4.93 15.42 21.61
C GLU A 150 3.97 15.61 20.42
N GLY A 151 2.69 15.29 20.62
CA GLY A 151 1.66 15.35 19.56
C GLY A 151 1.69 14.17 18.60
N GLY A 152 2.28 13.03 18.98
CA GLY A 152 2.23 11.79 18.21
C GLY A 152 0.80 11.35 17.87
N ASN A 153 0.66 10.64 16.77
CA ASN A 153 -0.64 10.15 16.31
C ASN A 153 -1.25 9.19 17.34
N THR A 154 -2.35 9.60 17.97
CA THR A 154 -3.09 8.80 18.96
C THR A 154 -3.60 7.47 18.42
N ILE A 155 -3.61 7.28 17.10
CA ILE A 155 -4.02 6.03 16.44
C ILE A 155 -2.95 4.93 16.60
N ILE A 156 -1.65 5.32 16.70
CA ILE A 156 -0.55 4.36 16.83
C ILE A 156 -0.36 3.92 18.27
N GLY A 157 -0.66 4.78 19.24
CA GLY A 157 -0.52 4.50 20.67
C GLY A 157 0.92 4.50 21.18
N LEU A 158 1.08 4.19 22.47
CA LEU A 158 2.40 3.96 23.09
C LEU A 158 2.94 2.58 22.67
N PRO A 159 4.26 2.33 22.69
CA PRO A 159 4.85 1.04 22.32
C PRO A 159 4.24 -0.14 23.08
N GLU A 160 3.93 0.04 24.36
CA GLU A 160 3.35 -1.02 25.20
C GLU A 160 1.89 -1.33 24.89
N GLU A 161 1.19 -0.41 24.20
CA GLU A 161 -0.23 -0.52 23.83
C GLU A 161 -0.43 -0.62 22.32
N ALA A 162 0.63 -0.36 21.56
CA ALA A 162 0.52 -0.28 20.10
C ALA A 162 0.44 -1.66 19.47
N LYS A 163 -0.37 -1.73 18.41
CA LYS A 163 -0.44 -2.89 17.53
C LYS A 163 0.81 -3.05 16.65
N TYR A 164 1.63 -2.03 16.54
CA TYR A 164 2.67 -1.91 15.52
C TYR A 164 4.04 -1.56 16.11
N GLY A 165 5.10 -2.18 15.62
CA GLY A 165 6.49 -1.86 15.86
C GLY A 165 7.06 -2.36 17.15
#